data_c1b0a1d812e9cbad59c79012555752ae
#
_entry.id   c1b0a1d812e9cbad59c79012555752ae
#
_cell.length_a   1.000
_cell.length_b   1.000
_cell.length_c   1.000
_cell.angle_alpha   90.00
_cell.angle_beta   90.00
_cell.angle_gamma   90.00
#
_symmetry.space_group_name_H-M   'P 1'
#
loop_
_entity.id
_entity.type
_entity.pdbx_description
1 polymer ?
#
loop_
_entity_poly.entity_id
_entity_poly.type
_entity_poly.pdbx_seq_one_letter_code
_entity_poly.pdbx_strand_id
1 'polypeptide(L)'
;FRSQTLYNTGRLGGTGYLSILPVDQGVEHSAGASFAANPLYFDPKNIVELAIEAGCNCVASTYGVLASVSRRYAHRIPFLVKLNHNETLSYPTEYDQTLYASVEQAFNMGAVAVGATIYFGSEQSRRQIEEISAAFERAHELGMVTVLWAYLRNGSFKKDGVDYHVSADL
;
A
#
# COMPACT_ATOMS: atom_id res chain seq x y z
N PHE A 1 -19.05 5.09 -5.63
CA PHE A 1 -18.58 6.40 -6.11
C PHE A 1 -17.06 6.55 -6.04
N ARG A 2 -16.38 6.05 -5.02
CA ARG A 2 -14.91 6.16 -4.91
C ARG A 2 -14.17 5.32 -5.94
N SER A 3 -14.71 4.17 -6.33
CA SER A 3 -14.17 3.36 -7.43
C SER A 3 -14.23 4.09 -8.76
N GLN A 4 -15.31 4.83 -9.03
CA GLN A 4 -15.42 5.64 -10.24
C GLN A 4 -14.34 6.72 -10.31
N THR A 5 -14.04 7.39 -9.19
CA THR A 5 -12.94 8.36 -9.13
C THR A 5 -11.61 7.71 -9.48
N LEU A 6 -11.34 6.52 -8.95
CA LEU A 6 -10.12 5.77 -9.24
C LEU A 6 -10.01 5.41 -10.74
N TYR A 7 -11.09 4.85 -11.34
CA TYR A 7 -11.10 4.43 -12.74
C TYR A 7 -11.18 5.56 -13.75
N ASN A 8 -11.53 6.78 -13.34
CA ASN A 8 -11.66 7.94 -14.22
C ASN A 8 -10.48 8.92 -14.14
N THR A 9 -9.48 8.61 -13.31
CA THR A 9 -8.30 9.47 -13.13
C THR A 9 -7.11 8.95 -13.93
N GLY A 10 -6.22 9.87 -14.34
CA GLY A 10 -4.95 9.55 -14.97
C GLY A 10 -5.07 9.16 -16.45
N ARG A 11 -3.94 8.72 -17.03
CA ARG A 11 -3.86 8.38 -18.46
C ARG A 11 -4.68 7.17 -18.87
N LEU A 12 -5.04 6.32 -17.93
CA LEU A 12 -5.90 5.14 -18.15
C LEU A 12 -7.37 5.39 -17.77
N GLY A 13 -7.72 6.66 -17.49
CA GLY A 13 -9.09 7.01 -17.13
C GLY A 13 -10.10 6.57 -18.18
N GLY A 14 -11.17 5.88 -17.76
CA GLY A 14 -12.23 5.36 -18.63
C GLY A 14 -11.91 4.07 -19.39
N THR A 15 -10.70 3.51 -19.27
CA THR A 15 -10.30 2.29 -19.97
C THR A 15 -10.65 1.01 -19.23
N GLY A 16 -10.95 1.09 -17.93
CA GLY A 16 -11.12 -0.07 -17.05
C GLY A 16 -9.80 -0.63 -16.49
N TYR A 17 -8.66 -0.04 -16.87
CA TYR A 17 -7.35 -0.39 -16.32
C TYR A 17 -6.89 0.63 -15.29
N LEU A 18 -6.00 0.20 -14.40
CA LEU A 18 -5.42 1.03 -13.34
C LEU A 18 -3.89 1.05 -13.43
N SER A 19 -3.33 2.24 -13.23
CA SER A 19 -1.90 2.44 -13.00
C SER A 19 -1.74 3.07 -11.61
N ILE A 20 -1.16 2.34 -10.68
CA ILE A 20 -0.98 2.78 -9.29
C ILE A 20 0.51 2.85 -9.01
N LEU A 21 1.00 3.97 -8.49
CA LEU A 21 2.38 4.11 -7.99
C LEU A 21 2.43 3.77 -6.50
N PRO A 22 2.98 2.61 -6.09
CA PRO A 22 3.13 2.27 -4.69
C PRO A 22 4.53 2.68 -4.18
N VAL A 23 4.59 3.42 -3.08
CA VAL A 23 5.84 3.80 -2.40
C VAL A 23 5.61 3.75 -0.89
N ASP A 24 6.10 2.73 -0.22
CA ASP A 24 5.95 2.53 1.23
C ASP A 24 7.27 2.54 2.00
N GLN A 25 8.32 3.07 1.38
CA GLN A 25 9.64 3.21 1.99
C GLN A 25 9.59 4.06 3.27
N GLY A 26 10.35 3.64 4.26
CA GLY A 26 10.48 4.30 5.56
C GLY A 26 10.09 3.42 6.73
N VAL A 27 9.06 2.60 6.60
CA VAL A 27 8.63 1.61 7.61
C VAL A 27 9.08 0.21 7.19
N GLU A 28 8.60 -0.25 6.06
CA GLU A 28 8.81 -1.61 5.56
C GLU A 28 10.15 -1.76 4.83
N HIS A 29 10.61 -0.70 4.21
CA HIS A 29 11.87 -0.61 3.49
C HIS A 29 12.65 0.61 3.96
N SER A 30 13.98 0.56 3.86
CA SER A 30 14.81 1.71 4.24
C SER A 30 14.61 2.87 3.26
N ALA A 31 14.03 3.98 3.73
CA ALA A 31 13.99 5.22 2.95
C ALA A 31 15.40 5.73 2.65
N GLY A 32 16.32 5.67 3.61
CA GLY A 32 17.71 6.08 3.44
C GLY A 32 18.39 5.41 2.26
N ALA A 33 18.37 4.07 2.22
CA ALA A 33 18.97 3.31 1.14
C ALA A 33 18.19 3.47 -0.18
N SER A 34 16.85 3.45 -0.12
CA SER A 34 16.00 3.52 -1.31
C SER A 34 16.09 4.85 -2.04
N PHE A 35 16.20 5.97 -1.32
CA PHE A 35 16.19 7.31 -1.91
C PHE A 35 17.58 7.95 -2.00
N ALA A 36 18.64 7.26 -1.60
CA ALA A 36 20.01 7.80 -1.68
C ALA A 36 20.40 8.25 -3.09
N ALA A 37 19.97 7.49 -4.11
CA ALA A 37 20.23 7.82 -5.52
C ALA A 37 19.42 9.03 -6.01
N ASN A 38 18.29 9.34 -5.40
CA ASN A 38 17.46 10.50 -5.71
C ASN A 38 16.83 11.07 -4.42
N PRO A 39 17.55 11.95 -3.71
CA PRO A 39 17.12 12.51 -2.45
C PRO A 39 15.84 13.34 -2.49
N LEU A 40 15.36 13.73 -3.69
CA LEU A 40 14.08 14.44 -3.84
C LEU A 40 12.91 13.65 -3.26
N TYR A 41 12.97 12.31 -3.30
CA TYR A 41 11.88 11.45 -2.83
C TYR A 41 11.83 11.28 -1.29
N PHE A 42 12.78 11.88 -0.54
CA PHE A 42 12.57 12.05 0.90
C PHE A 42 11.42 13.00 1.23
N ASP A 43 11.07 13.90 0.31
CA ASP A 43 9.89 14.74 0.44
C ASP A 43 8.67 14.02 -0.17
N PRO A 44 7.64 13.66 0.63
CA PRO A 44 6.42 13.03 0.14
C PRO A 44 5.74 13.76 -1.01
N LYS A 45 5.85 15.08 -1.05
CA LYS A 45 5.34 15.90 -2.16
C LYS A 45 5.85 15.41 -3.51
N ASN A 46 7.14 15.12 -3.63
CA ASN A 46 7.75 14.73 -4.89
C ASN A 46 7.32 13.34 -5.35
N ILE A 47 6.99 12.44 -4.41
CA ILE A 47 6.41 11.13 -4.72
C ILE A 47 5.02 11.31 -5.35
N VAL A 48 4.18 12.15 -4.77
CA VAL A 48 2.83 12.39 -5.29
C VAL A 48 2.88 13.13 -6.62
N GLU A 49 3.74 14.12 -6.76
CA GLU A 49 3.93 14.83 -8.04
C GLU A 49 4.41 13.88 -9.15
N LEU A 50 5.31 12.94 -8.86
CA LEU A 50 5.72 11.91 -9.81
C LEU A 50 4.53 11.08 -10.30
N ALA A 51 3.64 10.66 -9.39
CA ALA A 51 2.44 9.90 -9.75
C ALA A 51 1.50 10.71 -10.66
N ILE A 52 1.35 12.01 -10.38
CA ILE A 52 0.53 12.92 -11.18
C ILE A 52 1.14 13.11 -12.58
N GLU A 53 2.43 13.40 -12.67
CA GLU A 53 3.15 13.59 -13.92
C GLU A 53 3.16 12.32 -14.79
N ALA A 54 3.31 11.16 -14.16
CA ALA A 54 3.22 9.87 -14.83
C ALA A 54 1.79 9.52 -15.30
N GLY A 55 0.78 10.32 -14.93
CA GLY A 55 -0.61 10.05 -15.27
C GLY A 55 -1.18 8.82 -14.58
N CYS A 56 -0.72 8.50 -13.38
CA CYS A 56 -1.25 7.39 -12.61
C CYS A 56 -2.71 7.65 -12.19
N ASN A 57 -3.49 6.58 -12.03
CA ASN A 57 -4.83 6.65 -11.48
C ASN A 57 -4.81 6.92 -9.97
N CYS A 58 -3.74 6.49 -9.29
CA CYS A 58 -3.66 6.51 -7.84
C CYS A 58 -2.20 6.50 -7.39
N VAL A 59 -1.95 7.06 -6.22
CA VAL A 59 -0.71 6.88 -5.47
C VAL A 59 -1.01 6.10 -4.19
N ALA A 60 -0.22 5.06 -3.94
CA ALA A 60 -0.33 4.23 -2.74
C ALA A 60 0.89 4.43 -1.84
N SER A 61 0.65 4.72 -0.56
CA SER A 61 1.73 4.90 0.39
C SER A 61 1.24 4.67 1.83
N THR A 62 2.13 4.91 2.79
CA THR A 62 1.78 4.88 4.21
C THR A 62 0.81 6.01 4.55
N TYR A 63 0.05 5.84 5.62
CA TYR A 63 -0.84 6.89 6.12
C TYR A 63 -0.08 8.20 6.39
N GLY A 64 1.07 8.11 7.07
CA GLY A 64 1.86 9.29 7.43
C GLY A 64 2.35 10.08 6.22
N VAL A 65 2.81 9.41 5.18
CA VAL A 65 3.26 10.04 3.94
C VAL A 65 2.09 10.76 3.26
N LEU A 66 0.97 10.09 3.03
CA LEU A 66 -0.17 10.69 2.33
C LEU A 66 -0.87 11.75 3.17
N ALA A 67 -0.99 11.56 4.47
CA ALA A 67 -1.60 12.56 5.38
C ALA A 67 -0.82 13.87 5.38
N SER A 68 0.50 13.82 5.32
CA SER A 68 1.35 15.03 5.31
C SER A 68 1.11 15.95 4.11
N VAL A 69 0.59 15.41 3.01
CA VAL A 69 0.35 16.13 1.75
C VAL A 69 -1.12 16.18 1.33
N SER A 70 -2.02 15.58 2.11
CA SER A 70 -3.43 15.39 1.73
C SER A 70 -4.16 16.68 1.36
N ARG A 71 -3.95 17.75 2.10
CA ARG A 71 -4.59 19.06 1.82
C ARG A 71 -4.25 19.61 0.44
N ARG A 72 -3.06 19.31 -0.07
CA ARG A 72 -2.60 19.81 -1.37
C ARG A 72 -2.98 18.90 -2.53
N TYR A 73 -3.07 17.59 -2.29
CA TYR A 73 -3.06 16.62 -3.39
C TYR A 73 -4.25 15.66 -3.42
N ALA A 74 -5.00 15.47 -2.32
CA ALA A 74 -6.10 14.51 -2.28
C ALA A 74 -7.21 14.79 -3.31
N HIS A 75 -7.33 16.04 -3.79
CA HIS A 75 -8.25 16.44 -4.86
C HIS A 75 -7.66 16.36 -6.26
N ARG A 76 -6.34 16.10 -6.37
CA ARG A 76 -5.61 16.04 -7.65
C ARG A 76 -5.33 14.63 -8.13
N ILE A 77 -5.15 13.70 -7.21
CA ILE A 77 -4.93 12.29 -7.49
C ILE A 77 -5.54 11.45 -6.35
N PRO A 78 -6.27 10.37 -6.68
CA PRO A 78 -6.76 9.44 -5.67
C PRO A 78 -5.66 8.85 -4.80
N PHE A 79 -5.92 8.71 -3.50
CA PHE A 79 -5.02 8.10 -2.53
C PHE A 79 -5.48 6.70 -2.16
N LEU A 80 -4.52 5.78 -2.09
CA LEU A 80 -4.65 4.46 -1.49
C LEU A 80 -3.74 4.40 -0.27
N VAL A 81 -4.32 4.26 0.91
CA VAL A 81 -3.56 4.13 2.15
C VAL A 81 -3.27 2.66 2.42
N LYS A 82 -2.00 2.29 2.50
CA LYS A 82 -1.59 0.99 3.01
C LYS A 82 -1.68 0.98 4.53
N LEU A 83 -2.52 0.10 5.08
CA LEU A 83 -2.87 0.09 6.50
C LEU A 83 -1.83 -0.58 7.39
N ASN A 84 -1.16 -1.60 6.86
CA ASN A 84 -0.19 -2.39 7.62
C ASN A 84 1.18 -2.45 6.93
N HIS A 85 2.20 -2.68 7.73
CA HIS A 85 3.58 -2.78 7.28
C HIS A 85 4.34 -3.82 8.10
N ASN A 86 5.34 -4.47 7.47
CA ASN A 86 6.31 -5.26 8.19
C ASN A 86 7.30 -4.32 8.90
N GLU A 87 7.37 -4.43 10.21
CA GLU A 87 8.38 -3.72 11.00
C GLU A 87 9.68 -4.56 10.98
N THR A 88 10.73 -4.03 10.35
CA THR A 88 11.97 -4.76 10.07
C THR A 88 13.10 -4.44 11.06
N LEU A 89 12.89 -3.54 12.01
CA LEU A 89 13.89 -3.16 13.00
C LEU A 89 13.92 -4.09 14.21
N SER A 90 12.86 -4.86 14.42
CA SER A 90 12.78 -5.84 15.50
C SER A 90 13.66 -7.05 15.21
N TYR A 91 14.23 -7.64 16.28
CA TYR A 91 15.03 -8.85 16.18
C TYR A 91 14.54 -9.92 17.17
N PRO A 92 14.38 -11.17 16.74
CA PRO A 92 14.52 -11.63 15.35
C PRO A 92 13.42 -11.08 14.46
N THR A 93 13.74 -10.83 13.18
CA THR A 93 12.76 -10.37 12.19
C THR A 93 11.81 -11.52 11.85
N GLU A 94 10.51 -11.25 11.96
CA GLU A 94 9.44 -12.21 11.63
C GLU A 94 8.70 -11.80 10.36
N TYR A 95 8.02 -12.77 9.73
CA TYR A 95 7.09 -12.50 8.63
C TYR A 95 5.75 -12.03 9.20
N ASP A 96 5.73 -10.82 9.71
CA ASP A 96 4.55 -10.21 10.31
C ASP A 96 4.19 -8.87 9.64
N GLN A 97 2.93 -8.51 9.77
CA GLN A 97 2.39 -7.23 9.34
C GLN A 97 1.66 -6.60 10.52
N THR A 98 2.00 -5.37 10.82
CA THR A 98 1.42 -4.60 11.93
C THR A 98 0.55 -3.47 11.37
N LEU A 99 -0.64 -3.27 11.94
CA LEU A 99 -1.51 -2.14 11.58
C LEU A 99 -0.90 -0.82 12.09
N TYR A 100 -0.71 0.12 11.17
CA TYR A 100 -0.23 1.48 11.45
C TYR A 100 -1.33 2.53 11.29
N ALA A 101 -2.41 2.19 10.60
CA ALA A 101 -3.52 3.10 10.37
C ALA A 101 -4.86 2.36 10.37
N SER A 102 -5.94 3.09 10.64
CA SER A 102 -7.30 2.59 10.53
C SER A 102 -7.96 3.01 9.21
N VAL A 103 -9.02 2.30 8.85
CA VAL A 103 -9.86 2.65 7.70
C VAL A 103 -10.49 4.03 7.88
N GLU A 104 -10.94 4.36 9.09
CA GLU A 104 -11.52 5.66 9.42
C GLU A 104 -10.53 6.80 9.22
N GLN A 105 -9.28 6.63 9.66
CA GLN A 105 -8.23 7.62 9.43
C GLN A 105 -8.02 7.86 7.92
N ALA A 106 -7.93 6.79 7.13
CA ALA A 106 -7.78 6.89 5.69
C ALA A 106 -8.99 7.57 5.03
N PHE A 107 -10.19 7.18 5.44
CA PHE A 107 -11.44 7.78 4.94
C PHE A 107 -11.52 9.28 5.23
N ASN A 108 -11.25 9.68 6.47
CA ASN A 108 -11.31 11.07 6.92
C ASN A 108 -10.25 11.96 6.25
N MET A 109 -9.13 11.39 5.86
CA MET A 109 -8.08 12.07 5.10
C MET A 109 -8.49 12.34 3.64
N GLY A 110 -9.51 11.64 3.13
CA GLY A 110 -9.97 11.74 1.75
C GLY A 110 -9.48 10.61 0.82
N ALA A 111 -8.88 9.55 1.36
CA ALA A 111 -8.50 8.40 0.56
C ALA A 111 -9.72 7.72 -0.08
N VAL A 112 -9.53 7.21 -1.30
CA VAL A 112 -10.57 6.47 -2.04
C VAL A 112 -10.42 4.97 -1.88
N ALA A 113 -9.25 4.54 -1.45
CA ALA A 113 -8.90 3.13 -1.30
C ALA A 113 -8.03 2.91 -0.06
N VAL A 114 -8.09 1.71 0.45
CA VAL A 114 -7.14 1.19 1.43
C VAL A 114 -6.52 -0.10 0.92
N GLY A 115 -5.32 -0.38 1.38
CA GLY A 115 -4.63 -1.61 1.03
C GLY A 115 -3.94 -2.22 2.23
N ALA A 116 -3.65 -3.50 2.13
CA ALA A 116 -2.93 -4.22 3.16
C ALA A 116 -2.17 -5.40 2.58
N THR A 117 -1.15 -5.83 3.30
CA THR A 117 -0.41 -7.05 3.00
C THR A 117 -0.83 -8.17 3.94
N ILE A 118 -0.97 -9.37 3.41
CA ILE A 118 -1.06 -10.60 4.19
C ILE A 118 0.08 -11.51 3.77
N TYR A 119 0.85 -11.96 4.76
CA TYR A 119 1.86 -13.00 4.60
C TYR A 119 1.23 -14.37 4.85
N PHE A 120 0.62 -14.93 3.80
CA PHE A 120 0.00 -16.25 3.86
C PHE A 120 1.03 -17.34 4.17
N GLY A 121 0.67 -18.22 5.08
CA GLY A 121 1.54 -19.31 5.52
C GLY A 121 2.58 -18.92 6.57
N SER A 122 2.71 -17.65 6.95
CA SER A 122 3.53 -17.23 8.08
C SER A 122 2.88 -17.67 9.41
N GLU A 123 3.65 -17.67 10.48
CA GLU A 123 3.13 -17.98 11.83
C GLU A 123 2.01 -17.02 12.26
N GLN A 124 2.04 -15.79 11.74
CA GLN A 124 1.06 -14.74 12.03
C GLN A 124 -0.06 -14.62 11.00
N SER A 125 -0.13 -15.50 10.01
CA SER A 125 -1.07 -15.37 8.88
C SER A 125 -2.53 -15.36 9.32
N ARG A 126 -2.91 -16.16 10.29
CA ARG A 126 -4.29 -16.22 10.80
C ARG A 126 -4.73 -14.86 11.37
N ARG A 127 -3.92 -14.27 12.24
CA ARG A 127 -4.20 -12.95 12.80
C ARG A 127 -4.29 -11.88 11.72
N GLN A 128 -3.36 -11.89 10.77
CA GLN A 128 -3.37 -10.95 9.64
C GLN A 128 -4.64 -11.07 8.80
N ILE A 129 -5.08 -12.30 8.52
CA ILE A 129 -6.31 -12.55 7.76
C ILE A 129 -7.52 -11.97 8.50
N GLU A 130 -7.64 -12.23 9.81
CA GLU A 130 -8.75 -11.71 10.63
C GLU A 130 -8.75 -10.18 10.69
N GLU A 131 -7.60 -9.56 10.95
CA GLU A 131 -7.47 -8.10 10.99
C GLU A 131 -7.83 -7.43 9.67
N ILE A 132 -7.31 -7.96 8.57
CA ILE A 132 -7.53 -7.37 7.25
C ILE A 132 -8.93 -7.63 6.72
N SER A 133 -9.50 -8.80 7.02
CA SER A 133 -10.91 -9.09 6.69
C SER A 133 -11.84 -8.07 7.33
N ALA A 134 -11.68 -7.79 8.62
CA ALA A 134 -12.48 -6.79 9.33
C ALA A 134 -12.25 -5.37 8.78
N ALA A 135 -11.00 -5.01 8.48
CA ALA A 135 -10.68 -3.70 7.91
C ALA A 135 -11.30 -3.53 6.51
N PHE A 136 -11.26 -4.56 5.68
CA PHE A 136 -11.83 -4.50 4.33
C PHE A 136 -13.36 -4.48 4.34
N GLU A 137 -14.00 -5.22 5.25
CA GLU A 137 -15.44 -5.09 5.48
C GLU A 137 -15.81 -3.64 5.79
N ARG A 138 -15.11 -3.03 6.74
CA ARG A 138 -15.35 -1.63 7.10
C ARG A 138 -15.09 -0.66 5.94
N ALA A 139 -14.06 -0.89 5.16
CA ALA A 139 -13.77 -0.08 3.97
C ALA A 139 -14.91 -0.17 2.95
N HIS A 140 -15.47 -1.35 2.71
CA HIS A 140 -16.60 -1.55 1.80
C HIS A 140 -17.87 -0.85 2.30
N GLU A 141 -18.16 -0.88 3.61
CA GLU A 141 -19.26 -0.11 4.20
C GLU A 141 -19.15 1.39 3.92
N LEU A 142 -17.92 1.93 3.92
CA LEU A 142 -17.63 3.32 3.60
C LEU A 142 -17.51 3.59 2.09
N GLY A 143 -17.73 2.59 1.25
CA GLY A 143 -17.64 2.70 -0.21
C GLY A 143 -16.22 2.87 -0.74
N MET A 144 -15.21 2.46 0.01
CA MET A 144 -13.82 2.48 -0.41
C MET A 144 -13.44 1.23 -1.20
N VAL A 145 -12.46 1.37 -2.09
CA VAL A 145 -11.84 0.24 -2.78
C VAL A 145 -10.80 -0.42 -1.87
N THR A 146 -10.66 -1.74 -1.97
CA THR A 146 -9.65 -2.48 -1.23
C THR A 146 -8.65 -3.16 -2.15
N VAL A 147 -7.37 -3.16 -1.77
CA VAL A 147 -6.28 -3.79 -2.51
C VAL A 147 -5.49 -4.68 -1.56
N LEU A 148 -5.34 -5.96 -1.91
CA LEU A 148 -4.58 -6.92 -1.13
C LEU A 148 -3.26 -7.23 -1.82
N TRP A 149 -2.15 -7.01 -1.12
CA TRP A 149 -0.85 -7.57 -1.44
C TRP A 149 -0.75 -8.95 -0.78
N ALA A 150 -0.94 -9.99 -1.56
CA ALA A 150 -0.91 -11.37 -1.11
C ALA A 150 0.47 -11.98 -1.38
N TYR A 151 1.19 -12.34 -0.34
CA TYR A 151 2.50 -13.00 -0.43
C TYR A 151 2.50 -14.32 0.32
N LEU A 152 3.17 -15.32 -0.23
CA LEU A 152 3.51 -16.53 0.52
C LEU A 152 4.80 -16.27 1.31
N ARG A 153 4.73 -16.36 2.62
CA ARG A 153 5.86 -16.12 3.52
C ARG A 153 5.95 -17.23 4.58
N ASN A 154 6.84 -18.15 4.34
CA ASN A 154 7.22 -19.18 5.29
C ASN A 154 8.62 -19.68 4.91
N GLY A 155 9.46 -19.99 5.88
CA GLY A 155 10.80 -20.52 5.60
C GLY A 155 10.83 -21.79 4.77
N SER A 156 9.70 -22.53 4.72
CA SER A 156 9.53 -23.71 3.86
C SER A 156 9.12 -23.40 2.43
N PHE A 157 8.67 -22.19 2.14
CA PHE A 157 8.25 -21.78 0.79
C PHE A 157 9.43 -21.25 -0.01
N LYS A 158 10.39 -22.14 -0.26
CA LYS A 158 11.58 -21.84 -1.07
C LYS A 158 11.78 -22.92 -2.13
N LYS A 159 12.14 -22.48 -3.32
CA LYS A 159 12.62 -23.34 -4.39
C LYS A 159 14.01 -22.86 -4.78
N ASP A 160 14.98 -23.75 -4.72
CA ASP A 160 16.38 -23.43 -5.04
C ASP A 160 16.95 -22.24 -4.22
N GLY A 161 16.52 -22.11 -2.96
CA GLY A 161 16.93 -21.02 -2.06
C GLY A 161 16.22 -19.70 -2.29
N VAL A 162 15.28 -19.61 -3.25
CA VAL A 162 14.53 -18.41 -3.58
C VAL A 162 13.09 -18.49 -3.03
N ASP A 163 12.60 -17.42 -2.46
CA ASP A 163 11.23 -17.35 -1.96
C ASP A 163 10.22 -17.48 -3.11
N TYR A 164 9.15 -18.25 -2.90
CA TYR A 164 8.13 -18.49 -3.92
C TYR A 164 7.39 -17.23 -4.39
N HIS A 165 7.41 -16.14 -3.63
CA HIS A 165 6.76 -14.90 -4.05
C HIS A 165 7.36 -14.28 -5.33
N VAL A 166 8.54 -14.69 -5.73
CA VAL A 166 9.17 -14.30 -7.01
C VAL A 166 8.94 -15.33 -8.12
N SER A 167 8.23 -16.41 -7.83
CA SER A 167 7.89 -17.46 -8.80
C SER A 167 6.43 -17.30 -9.24
N ALA A 168 6.23 -17.33 -10.57
CA ALA A 168 4.88 -17.32 -11.15
C ALA A 168 4.15 -18.67 -11.04
N ASP A 169 4.79 -19.68 -10.48
CA ASP A 169 4.25 -21.05 -10.37
C ASP A 169 3.27 -21.24 -9.20
N LEU A 170 2.94 -20.16 -8.52
CA LEU A 170 1.98 -20.09 -7.43
C LEU A 170 0.84 -19.15 -7.76
#